data_0a011db62d63382927c7cafea7b0890d
#
_entry.id   0a011db62d63382927c7cafea7b0890d
#
_cell.length_a   1.000
_cell.length_b   1.000
_cell.length_c   1.000
_cell.angle_alpha   90.00
_cell.angle_beta   90.00
_cell.angle_gamma   90.00
#
_symmetry.space_group_name_H-M   'P 1'
#
loop_
_entity.id
_entity.type
_entity.pdbx_description
1 polymer ?
#
loop_
_entity_poly.entity_id
_entity_poly.type
_entity_poly.pdbx_seq_one_letter_code
_entity_poly.pdbx_strand_id
1 'polypeptide(L)'
;MIEKYPSLQGGHIWDWVDQGLYAKTPDGKFYWAYGGDLAPKGTPSSANFCMNGLIAADRTLKPHIHEVKKVYQNIAFSLLDYHEGWVELRNKFFFTDLSDFNFTWKLEGNGELLATGTIDNVSLAPQQTGKFKTSFPAIQVKPGVEYFLNFYASLKNEDGLLKAGTKLADAQVSLPFYQPFVAEVQSSSVVADDAASLLTLTAGNLSVGFDKETGALTSYKEGSTELIKEALRPNFWRPVTDNDMGNGMNKTLRPWRDAGRQAKLLSMKQKALGKEAYEVVSHYKLPVGESDFIVAYHFSGKGYLDVNCTFIPGNDTLPLLPRMGVSITLNKQFSQMEWLGRGPHENYIDRNTSSYVGLYKGSVADQYFPYDRPQENGNKTEVRWMSLTDTAGQGLMVVGQPYVSTSAYLFPTEDLDEPGLRKSQRHLSDIQFKDMVTWNIDLKQMGVGGDTSWGAYPHQPYLIPAERMSFSFRFCPVKQHGVSGNRQYLNFK
;
A
#
# COMPACT_ATOMS: atom_id res chain seq x y z
N MET A 1 17.71 -8.68 -16.72
CA MET A 1 18.21 -9.73 -17.67
C MET A 1 18.74 -9.08 -18.94
N ILE A 2 17.95 -8.33 -19.72
CA ILE A 2 18.35 -7.73 -21.00
C ILE A 2 19.58 -6.82 -20.86
N GLU A 3 19.62 -5.93 -19.87
CA GLU A 3 20.80 -5.07 -19.64
C GLU A 3 22.04 -5.81 -19.09
N LYS A 4 21.87 -7.03 -18.59
CA LYS A 4 22.97 -7.83 -18.02
C LYS A 4 23.67 -8.72 -19.05
N TYR A 5 22.93 -9.21 -20.04
CA TYR A 5 23.43 -10.18 -20.99
C TYR A 5 23.37 -9.61 -22.43
N PRO A 6 24.52 -9.31 -23.06
CA PRO A 6 24.58 -8.70 -24.40
C PRO A 6 23.86 -9.50 -25.49
N SER A 7 23.69 -10.80 -25.31
CA SER A 7 22.97 -11.68 -26.24
C SER A 7 21.43 -11.49 -26.20
N LEU A 8 20.90 -10.82 -25.19
CA LEU A 8 19.47 -10.57 -25.05
C LEU A 8 19.12 -9.20 -25.64
N GLN A 9 18.33 -9.16 -26.71
CA GLN A 9 17.98 -7.95 -27.41
C GLN A 9 16.66 -7.32 -26.94
N GLY A 10 15.79 -8.07 -26.28
CA GLY A 10 14.51 -7.57 -25.82
C GLY A 10 13.53 -8.69 -25.46
N GLY A 11 12.27 -8.32 -25.34
CA GLY A 11 11.14 -9.21 -25.06
C GLY A 11 9.84 -8.50 -25.38
N HIS A 12 8.75 -9.24 -25.44
CA HIS A 12 7.42 -8.72 -25.68
C HIS A 12 6.50 -9.09 -24.53
N ILE A 13 5.72 -8.12 -24.07
CA ILE A 13 4.63 -8.35 -23.09
C ILE A 13 3.38 -8.69 -23.89
N TRP A 14 2.76 -9.79 -23.60
CA TRP A 14 1.47 -10.18 -24.13
C TRP A 14 0.39 -9.91 -23.06
N ASP A 15 -0.50 -8.93 -23.22
CA ASP A 15 -0.82 -8.14 -24.40
C ASP A 15 -0.79 -6.63 -24.10
N TRP A 16 -0.96 -5.79 -25.14
CA TRP A 16 -1.04 -4.33 -24.96
C TRP A 16 -2.41 -3.91 -24.44
N VAL A 17 -3.49 -4.41 -25.03
CA VAL A 17 -4.88 -4.01 -24.77
C VAL A 17 -5.72 -5.23 -24.41
N ASP A 18 -6.55 -5.13 -23.37
CA ASP A 18 -7.56 -6.14 -23.09
C ASP A 18 -8.50 -6.35 -24.29
N GLN A 19 -8.83 -7.61 -24.54
CA GLN A 19 -9.70 -8.01 -25.65
C GLN A 19 -11.16 -8.18 -25.18
N GLY A 20 -11.59 -7.37 -24.19
CA GLY A 20 -12.96 -7.37 -23.68
C GLY A 20 -13.94 -6.66 -24.59
N LEU A 21 -15.18 -7.10 -24.58
CA LEU A 21 -16.29 -6.50 -25.32
C LEU A 21 -17.22 -5.75 -24.38
N TYR A 22 -17.68 -4.57 -24.81
CA TYR A 22 -18.64 -3.78 -24.04
C TYR A 22 -19.95 -4.55 -23.85
N ALA A 23 -20.39 -4.70 -22.62
CA ALA A 23 -21.64 -5.35 -22.27
C ALA A 23 -22.32 -4.67 -21.07
N LYS A 24 -23.60 -4.99 -20.87
CA LYS A 24 -24.38 -4.55 -19.72
C LYS A 24 -25.08 -5.74 -19.07
N THR A 25 -25.15 -5.70 -17.76
CA THR A 25 -25.97 -6.61 -16.98
C THR A 25 -27.47 -6.35 -17.24
N PRO A 26 -28.40 -7.24 -16.88
CA PRO A 26 -29.85 -7.02 -17.03
C PRO A 26 -30.35 -5.76 -16.29
N ASP A 27 -29.70 -5.34 -15.21
CA ASP A 27 -29.99 -4.12 -14.45
C ASP A 27 -29.24 -2.89 -14.99
N GLY A 28 -28.57 -3.02 -16.15
CA GLY A 28 -27.97 -1.92 -16.89
C GLY A 28 -26.55 -1.52 -16.48
N LYS A 29 -25.91 -2.23 -15.53
CA LYS A 29 -24.53 -1.96 -15.15
C LYS A 29 -23.56 -2.39 -16.22
N PHE A 30 -22.56 -1.57 -16.46
CA PHE A 30 -21.49 -1.83 -17.41
C PHE A 30 -20.51 -2.90 -16.91
N TYR A 31 -20.01 -3.73 -17.84
CA TYR A 31 -18.85 -4.60 -17.64
C TYR A 31 -18.17 -4.92 -18.99
N TRP A 32 -16.92 -5.38 -18.91
CA TRP A 32 -16.22 -5.94 -20.06
C TRP A 32 -16.49 -7.44 -20.12
N ALA A 33 -17.18 -7.89 -21.18
CA ALA A 33 -17.45 -9.30 -21.41
C ALA A 33 -16.19 -10.00 -21.92
N TYR A 34 -15.95 -11.19 -21.40
CA TYR A 34 -14.82 -12.04 -21.76
C TYR A 34 -15.27 -13.50 -21.97
N GLY A 35 -14.33 -14.44 -22.13
CA GLY A 35 -14.64 -15.83 -22.48
C GLY A 35 -15.68 -16.47 -21.55
N GLY A 36 -16.77 -16.97 -22.15
CA GLY A 36 -17.90 -17.58 -21.47
C GLY A 36 -19.16 -16.72 -21.39
N ASP A 37 -19.06 -15.38 -21.51
CA ASP A 37 -20.19 -14.47 -21.33
C ASP A 37 -21.19 -14.51 -22.51
N LEU A 38 -20.69 -14.65 -23.72
CA LEU A 38 -21.48 -14.53 -24.95
C LEU A 38 -21.85 -15.89 -25.58
N ALA A 39 -21.53 -16.97 -24.90
CA ALA A 39 -21.79 -18.33 -25.36
C ALA A 39 -22.82 -19.03 -24.49
N PRO A 40 -23.50 -20.07 -24.99
CA PRO A 40 -24.39 -20.90 -24.19
C PRO A 40 -23.66 -21.45 -22.95
N LYS A 41 -24.39 -21.55 -21.83
CA LYS A 41 -23.83 -22.08 -20.58
C LYS A 41 -23.18 -23.45 -20.78
N GLY A 42 -21.93 -23.59 -20.31
CA GLY A 42 -21.16 -24.83 -20.43
C GLY A 42 -20.30 -24.92 -21.69
N THR A 43 -20.32 -23.93 -22.57
CA THR A 43 -19.36 -23.84 -23.68
C THR A 43 -17.95 -23.70 -23.14
N PRO A 44 -16.99 -24.55 -23.60
CA PRO A 44 -15.59 -24.41 -23.20
C PRO A 44 -15.04 -23.02 -23.53
N SER A 45 -14.35 -22.39 -22.57
CA SER A 45 -13.73 -21.09 -22.76
C SER A 45 -12.46 -20.97 -21.94
N SER A 46 -11.57 -20.04 -22.31
CA SER A 46 -10.40 -19.67 -21.55
C SER A 46 -10.70 -18.60 -20.46
N ALA A 47 -11.98 -18.40 -20.14
CA ALA A 47 -12.44 -17.39 -19.17
C ALA A 47 -11.81 -16.01 -19.45
N ASN A 48 -11.27 -15.35 -18.44
CA ASN A 48 -10.68 -14.01 -18.54
C ASN A 48 -9.25 -13.98 -19.11
N PHE A 49 -8.78 -15.05 -19.78
CA PHE A 49 -7.42 -15.08 -20.34
C PHE A 49 -7.17 -13.95 -21.37
N CYS A 50 -8.20 -13.52 -22.09
CA CYS A 50 -8.11 -12.41 -23.04
C CYS A 50 -8.05 -11.03 -22.38
N MET A 51 -8.17 -10.93 -21.02
CA MET A 51 -8.07 -9.70 -20.24
C MET A 51 -6.66 -9.54 -19.68
N ASN A 52 -5.66 -9.70 -20.52
CA ASN A 52 -4.23 -9.71 -20.19
C ASN A 52 -3.49 -8.46 -20.66
N GLY A 53 -4.22 -7.41 -21.06
CA GLY A 53 -3.67 -6.15 -21.50
C GLY A 53 -2.99 -5.32 -20.41
N LEU A 54 -1.97 -4.56 -20.81
CA LEU A 54 -1.37 -3.51 -19.97
C LEU A 54 -2.32 -2.34 -19.76
N ILE A 55 -3.27 -2.15 -20.68
CA ILE A 55 -4.35 -1.17 -20.62
C ILE A 55 -5.69 -1.87 -20.83
N ALA A 56 -6.76 -1.27 -20.30
CA ALA A 56 -8.11 -1.79 -20.45
C ALA A 56 -8.61 -1.71 -21.91
N ALA A 57 -9.73 -2.39 -22.22
CA ALA A 57 -10.30 -2.42 -23.56
C ALA A 57 -10.70 -1.03 -24.09
N ASP A 58 -11.06 -0.08 -23.24
CA ASP A 58 -11.32 1.33 -23.57
C ASP A 58 -10.07 2.21 -23.59
N ARG A 59 -8.88 1.63 -23.39
CA ARG A 59 -7.59 2.30 -23.30
C ARG A 59 -7.31 2.99 -21.94
N THR A 60 -8.15 2.83 -20.94
CA THR A 60 -7.86 3.26 -19.57
C THR A 60 -6.58 2.58 -19.07
N LEU A 61 -5.70 3.37 -18.46
CA LEU A 61 -4.42 2.89 -17.95
C LEU A 61 -4.63 2.01 -16.71
N LYS A 62 -4.18 0.76 -16.74
CA LYS A 62 -4.14 -0.09 -15.55
C LYS A 62 -2.95 0.28 -14.66
N PRO A 63 -3.01 0.10 -13.32
CA PRO A 63 -1.95 0.54 -12.40
C PRO A 63 -0.55 0.00 -12.74
N HIS A 64 -0.44 -1.21 -13.24
CA HIS A 64 0.84 -1.83 -13.57
C HIS A 64 1.57 -1.22 -14.79
N ILE A 65 0.87 -0.44 -15.65
CA ILE A 65 1.52 0.24 -16.79
C ILE A 65 2.56 1.26 -16.32
N HIS A 66 2.36 1.85 -15.14
CA HIS A 66 3.33 2.80 -14.57
C HIS A 66 4.66 2.11 -14.25
N GLU A 67 4.62 0.87 -13.75
CA GLU A 67 5.83 0.08 -13.52
C GLU A 67 6.51 -0.32 -14.83
N VAL A 68 5.74 -0.70 -15.86
CA VAL A 68 6.28 -0.96 -17.20
C VAL A 68 6.99 0.27 -17.75
N LYS A 69 6.37 1.45 -17.67
CA LYS A 69 7.00 2.71 -18.07
C LYS A 69 8.31 2.97 -17.33
N LYS A 70 8.32 2.72 -16.01
CA LYS A 70 9.50 2.90 -15.16
C LYS A 70 10.63 1.94 -15.52
N VAL A 71 10.34 0.69 -15.69
CA VAL A 71 11.32 -0.36 -16.02
C VAL A 71 11.89 -0.16 -17.42
N TYR A 72 11.08 0.32 -18.38
CA TYR A 72 11.47 0.51 -19.78
C TYR A 72 12.08 1.88 -20.07
N GLN A 73 12.20 2.78 -19.10
CA GLN A 73 12.83 4.08 -19.32
C GLN A 73 14.30 3.94 -19.79
N ASN A 74 14.68 4.75 -20.75
CA ASN A 74 16.01 4.71 -21.37
C ASN A 74 17.03 5.67 -20.76
N ILE A 75 16.70 6.30 -19.64
CA ILE A 75 17.61 7.19 -18.91
C ILE A 75 17.60 6.75 -17.44
N ALA A 76 18.80 6.52 -16.90
CA ALA A 76 18.96 6.24 -15.47
C ALA A 76 19.67 7.40 -14.78
N PHE A 77 19.32 7.62 -13.50
CA PHE A 77 19.87 8.67 -12.65
C PHE A 77 20.49 8.03 -11.42
N SER A 78 21.66 8.53 -11.02
CA SER A 78 22.31 8.21 -9.75
C SER A 78 22.83 9.48 -9.10
N LEU A 79 22.51 9.71 -7.84
CA LEU A 79 23.12 10.77 -7.05
C LEU A 79 24.48 10.27 -6.54
N LEU A 80 25.57 10.91 -6.95
CA LEU A 80 26.92 10.57 -6.52
C LEU A 80 27.30 11.35 -5.26
N ASP A 81 27.02 12.64 -5.23
CA ASP A 81 27.30 13.51 -4.09
C ASP A 81 26.31 14.67 -4.05
N TYR A 82 25.57 14.79 -2.95
CA TYR A 82 24.61 15.86 -2.76
C TYR A 82 25.28 17.22 -2.54
N HIS A 83 26.34 17.27 -1.72
CA HIS A 83 27.00 18.52 -1.32
C HIS A 83 27.78 19.12 -2.48
N GLU A 84 28.47 18.27 -3.23
CA GLU A 84 29.22 18.69 -4.42
C GLU A 84 28.32 18.83 -5.67
N GLY A 85 27.09 18.37 -5.61
CA GLY A 85 26.10 18.45 -6.71
C GLY A 85 26.39 17.50 -7.86
N TRP A 86 27.03 16.35 -7.62
CA TRP A 86 27.34 15.40 -8.68
C TRP A 86 26.20 14.39 -8.90
N VAL A 87 25.72 14.37 -10.14
CA VAL A 87 24.70 13.42 -10.64
C VAL A 87 25.32 12.64 -11.81
N GLU A 88 25.16 11.32 -11.78
CA GLU A 88 25.50 10.46 -12.90
C GLU A 88 24.25 10.16 -13.71
N LEU A 89 24.35 10.30 -15.02
CA LEU A 89 23.32 9.91 -15.99
C LEU A 89 23.86 8.76 -16.84
N ARG A 90 23.02 7.75 -17.06
CA ARG A 90 23.30 6.68 -18.03
C ARG A 90 22.28 6.78 -19.15
N ASN A 91 22.78 6.99 -20.38
CA ASN A 91 22.00 6.92 -21.60
C ASN A 91 21.88 5.46 -22.05
N LYS A 92 20.69 4.88 -21.99
CA LYS A 92 20.39 3.52 -22.42
C LYS A 92 19.77 3.48 -23.83
N PHE A 93 19.54 4.60 -24.47
CA PHE A 93 19.16 4.64 -25.88
C PHE A 93 20.27 4.09 -26.77
N PHE A 94 19.90 3.59 -27.93
CA PHE A 94 20.85 3.11 -28.94
C PHE A 94 21.18 4.19 -30.00
N PHE A 95 20.26 5.15 -30.20
CA PHE A 95 20.37 6.11 -31.31
C PHE A 95 20.13 7.58 -30.90
N THR A 96 19.64 7.84 -29.68
CA THR A 96 19.23 9.17 -29.23
C THR A 96 20.26 9.75 -28.25
N ASP A 97 20.78 10.96 -28.50
CA ASP A 97 21.61 11.70 -27.55
C ASP A 97 20.76 12.35 -26.46
N LEU A 98 21.31 12.50 -25.26
CA LEU A 98 20.58 13.14 -24.15
C LEU A 98 20.46 14.67 -24.30
N SER A 99 21.09 15.29 -25.28
CA SER A 99 20.88 16.72 -25.60
C SER A 99 19.45 17.06 -26.03
N ASP A 100 18.66 16.07 -26.42
CA ASP A 100 17.23 16.22 -26.76
C ASP A 100 16.30 16.36 -25.57
N PHE A 101 16.83 16.27 -24.33
CA PHE A 101 16.05 16.28 -23.10
C PHE A 101 16.37 17.45 -22.20
N ASN A 102 15.36 17.93 -21.47
CA ASN A 102 15.50 18.79 -20.30
C ASN A 102 15.58 17.92 -19.04
N PHE A 103 16.55 18.22 -18.18
CA PHE A 103 16.75 17.55 -16.91
C PHE A 103 16.42 18.48 -15.77
N THR A 104 15.50 18.06 -14.91
CA THR A 104 15.08 18.84 -13.73
C THR A 104 15.13 17.97 -12.49
N TRP A 105 15.19 18.63 -11.34
CA TRP A 105 15.09 17.96 -10.05
C TRP A 105 14.15 18.70 -9.10
N LYS A 106 13.60 17.97 -8.14
CA LYS A 106 12.82 18.50 -7.01
C LYS A 106 13.36 17.91 -5.71
N LEU A 107 13.56 18.76 -4.72
CA LEU A 107 13.86 18.38 -3.36
C LEU A 107 12.55 18.45 -2.55
N GLU A 108 12.21 17.38 -1.87
CA GLU A 108 11.01 17.27 -1.05
C GLU A 108 11.37 16.84 0.37
N GLY A 109 10.62 17.35 1.36
CA GLY A 109 10.68 16.94 2.75
C GLY A 109 9.31 16.43 3.20
N ASN A 110 9.17 15.15 3.58
CA ASN A 110 7.89 14.51 3.86
C ASN A 110 6.83 14.78 2.78
N GLY A 111 7.23 14.77 1.50
CA GLY A 111 6.36 15.02 0.36
C GLY A 111 6.00 16.50 0.11
N GLU A 112 6.52 17.43 0.90
CA GLU A 112 6.36 18.86 0.67
C GLU A 112 7.55 19.40 -0.16
N LEU A 113 7.25 20.17 -1.22
CA LEU A 113 8.26 20.73 -2.10
C LEU A 113 9.09 21.79 -1.36
N LEU A 114 10.41 21.63 -1.36
CA LEU A 114 11.36 22.56 -0.74
C LEU A 114 12.13 23.37 -1.76
N ALA A 115 12.55 22.75 -2.87
CA ALA A 115 13.30 23.42 -3.93
C ALA A 115 13.18 22.67 -5.25
N THR A 116 13.47 23.38 -6.35
CA THR A 116 13.57 22.82 -7.70
C THR A 116 14.80 23.38 -8.40
N GLY A 117 15.28 22.67 -9.41
CA GLY A 117 16.36 23.15 -10.27
C GLY A 117 16.54 22.30 -11.52
N THR A 118 17.60 22.59 -12.24
CA THR A 118 17.95 21.97 -13.53
C THR A 118 19.33 21.31 -13.47
N ILE A 119 19.55 20.35 -14.34
CA ILE A 119 20.90 19.87 -14.69
C ILE A 119 21.15 20.35 -16.13
N ASP A 120 21.99 21.35 -16.25
CA ASP A 120 22.21 22.04 -17.54
C ASP A 120 23.33 21.39 -18.36
N ASN A 121 23.34 21.70 -19.65
CA ASN A 121 24.38 21.31 -20.61
C ASN A 121 24.59 19.79 -20.70
N VAL A 122 23.51 19.02 -20.55
CA VAL A 122 23.54 17.56 -20.71
C VAL A 122 23.62 17.25 -22.21
N SER A 123 24.71 16.61 -22.61
CA SER A 123 24.89 15.95 -23.89
C SER A 123 25.64 14.66 -23.60
N LEU A 124 25.06 13.54 -23.98
CA LEU A 124 25.59 12.20 -23.66
C LEU A 124 25.16 11.25 -24.78
N ALA A 125 26.15 10.78 -25.52
CA ALA A 125 25.92 9.84 -26.62
C ALA A 125 25.22 8.55 -26.18
N PRO A 126 24.56 7.84 -27.12
CA PRO A 126 23.95 6.57 -26.85
C PRO A 126 24.88 5.56 -26.15
N GLN A 127 24.33 4.78 -25.20
CA GLN A 127 25.02 3.76 -24.41
C GLN A 127 26.16 4.26 -23.50
N GLN A 128 26.32 5.59 -23.33
CA GLN A 128 27.35 6.17 -22.48
C GLN A 128 26.81 6.51 -21.08
N THR A 129 27.75 6.63 -20.14
CA THR A 129 27.53 7.14 -18.78
C THR A 129 28.36 8.41 -18.59
N GLY A 130 27.78 9.44 -18.01
CA GLY A 130 28.44 10.71 -17.78
C GLY A 130 28.07 11.33 -16.45
N LYS A 131 28.97 12.17 -15.92
CA LYS A 131 28.78 12.91 -14.68
C LYS A 131 28.48 14.38 -14.99
N PHE A 132 27.44 14.89 -14.35
CA PHE A 132 26.96 16.26 -14.54
C PHE A 132 26.89 16.96 -13.21
N LYS A 133 27.21 18.23 -13.19
CA LYS A 133 27.19 19.05 -11.98
C LYS A 133 25.93 19.93 -11.97
N THR A 134 25.26 19.97 -10.83
CA THR A 134 24.17 20.90 -10.52
C THR A 134 24.36 21.46 -9.11
N SER A 135 23.58 22.46 -8.74
CA SER A 135 23.63 23.03 -7.39
C SER A 135 22.37 22.63 -6.62
N PHE A 136 22.55 21.87 -5.55
CA PHE A 136 21.48 21.60 -4.61
C PHE A 136 21.53 22.62 -3.45
N PRO A 137 20.38 23.04 -2.90
CA PRO A 137 20.36 23.94 -1.75
C PRO A 137 20.86 23.22 -0.50
N ALA A 138 21.47 23.96 0.43
CA ALA A 138 21.78 23.43 1.75
C ALA A 138 20.47 23.07 2.48
N ILE A 139 20.41 21.85 3.04
CA ILE A 139 19.25 21.38 3.79
C ILE A 139 19.42 21.78 5.26
N GLN A 140 18.52 22.59 5.77
CA GLN A 140 18.33 22.74 7.21
C GLN A 140 17.50 21.55 7.71
N VAL A 141 18.18 20.55 8.26
CA VAL A 141 17.52 19.31 8.72
C VAL A 141 16.53 19.63 9.83
N LYS A 142 15.25 19.34 9.57
CA LYS A 142 14.16 19.48 10.54
C LYS A 142 13.91 18.12 11.21
N PRO A 143 13.69 18.08 12.54
CA PRO A 143 13.37 16.84 13.22
C PRO A 143 12.14 16.13 12.62
N GLY A 144 12.23 14.82 12.43
CA GLY A 144 11.16 13.98 11.94
C GLY A 144 10.90 14.04 10.42
N VAL A 145 11.66 14.84 9.67
CA VAL A 145 11.51 15.01 8.23
C VAL A 145 12.47 14.09 7.48
N GLU A 146 11.94 13.31 6.55
CA GLU A 146 12.69 12.53 5.56
C GLU A 146 12.80 13.33 4.27
N TYR A 147 13.98 13.36 3.66
CA TYR A 147 14.25 14.16 2.46
C TYR A 147 14.45 13.26 1.24
N PHE A 148 13.82 13.65 0.14
CA PHE A 148 13.88 12.95 -1.14
C PHE A 148 14.25 13.89 -2.26
N LEU A 149 15.14 13.43 -3.13
CA LEU A 149 15.52 14.14 -4.35
C LEU A 149 14.92 13.37 -5.54
N ASN A 150 14.04 14.04 -6.28
CA ASN A 150 13.37 13.48 -7.45
C ASN A 150 13.98 14.07 -8.71
N PHE A 151 14.42 13.24 -9.65
CA PHE A 151 14.95 13.61 -10.96
C PHE A 151 13.93 13.33 -12.05
N TYR A 152 13.95 14.16 -13.09
CA TYR A 152 13.08 14.04 -14.25
C TYR A 152 13.83 14.33 -15.54
N ALA A 153 13.53 13.57 -16.60
CA ALA A 153 13.93 13.87 -17.98
C ALA A 153 12.67 14.04 -18.83
N SER A 154 12.56 15.16 -19.52
CA SER A 154 11.45 15.47 -20.42
C SER A 154 11.96 15.93 -21.78
N LEU A 155 11.18 15.67 -22.84
CA LEU A 155 11.51 16.10 -24.21
C LEU A 155 11.65 17.63 -24.29
N LYS A 156 12.68 18.11 -24.95
CA LYS A 156 12.83 19.55 -25.31
C LYS A 156 11.85 19.95 -26.39
N ASN A 157 11.76 19.13 -27.42
CA ASN A 157 10.95 19.36 -28.60
C ASN A 157 9.90 18.26 -28.75
N GLU A 158 8.95 18.47 -29.60
CA GLU A 158 7.97 17.49 -30.03
C GLU A 158 8.66 16.37 -30.82
N ASP A 159 8.30 15.10 -30.54
CA ASP A 159 8.84 13.94 -31.25
C ASP A 159 7.68 12.97 -31.56
N GLY A 160 7.30 12.91 -32.82
CA GLY A 160 6.19 12.12 -33.31
C GLY A 160 4.87 12.52 -32.63
N LEU A 161 4.30 11.60 -31.85
CA LEU A 161 3.07 11.84 -31.10
C LEU A 161 3.31 12.45 -29.71
N LEU A 162 4.57 12.56 -29.29
CA LEU A 162 4.94 13.06 -27.97
C LEU A 162 5.21 14.56 -28.03
N LYS A 163 4.52 15.29 -27.16
CA LYS A 163 4.69 16.76 -27.08
C LYS A 163 5.93 17.15 -26.30
N ALA A 164 6.48 18.34 -26.60
CA ALA A 164 7.51 18.96 -25.77
C ALA A 164 7.07 18.98 -24.28
N GLY A 165 8.00 18.72 -23.38
CA GLY A 165 7.73 18.60 -21.95
C GLY A 165 7.21 17.22 -21.50
N THR A 166 6.94 16.28 -22.42
CA THR A 166 6.56 14.90 -22.03
C THR A 166 7.68 14.25 -21.21
N LYS A 167 7.36 13.83 -19.99
CA LYS A 167 8.28 13.14 -19.08
C LYS A 167 8.49 11.71 -19.54
N LEU A 168 9.73 11.34 -19.85
CA LEU A 168 10.12 10.01 -20.32
C LEU A 168 10.89 9.18 -19.29
N ALA A 169 11.57 9.83 -18.35
CA ALA A 169 12.27 9.14 -17.29
C ALA A 169 12.23 9.95 -15.99
N ASP A 170 12.31 9.24 -14.88
CA ASP A 170 12.39 9.81 -13.54
C ASP A 170 13.14 8.88 -12.57
N ALA A 171 13.55 9.43 -11.44
CA ALA A 171 14.08 8.65 -10.31
C ALA A 171 13.85 9.41 -9.00
N GLN A 172 13.70 8.66 -7.90
CA GLN A 172 13.71 9.22 -6.56
C GLN A 172 14.89 8.63 -5.77
N VAL A 173 15.61 9.49 -5.07
CA VAL A 173 16.71 9.12 -4.18
C VAL A 173 16.39 9.60 -2.77
N SER A 174 16.42 8.72 -1.80
CA SER A 174 16.34 9.08 -0.38
C SER A 174 17.66 9.69 0.06
N LEU A 175 17.61 10.84 0.72
CA LEU A 175 18.80 11.52 1.25
C LEU A 175 19.06 11.08 2.68
N PRO A 176 20.33 10.92 3.10
CA PRO A 176 20.69 10.41 4.43
C PRO A 176 20.58 11.48 5.52
N PHE A 177 19.80 12.53 5.29
CA PHE A 177 19.61 13.62 6.24
C PHE A 177 18.37 13.35 7.08
N TYR A 178 18.59 13.01 8.35
CA TYR A 178 17.48 12.75 9.26
C TYR A 178 17.89 13.10 10.71
N GLN A 179 16.98 13.76 11.40
CA GLN A 179 17.06 14.00 12.83
C GLN A 179 15.81 13.45 13.50
N PRO A 180 15.93 12.63 14.56
CA PRO A 180 14.74 12.15 15.28
C PRO A 180 13.91 13.31 15.82
N PHE A 181 12.61 13.16 15.77
CA PHE A 181 11.65 14.07 16.40
C PHE A 181 11.23 13.51 17.75
N VAL A 182 11.20 14.34 18.76
CA VAL A 182 10.66 13.99 20.07
C VAL A 182 9.54 14.98 20.37
N ALA A 183 8.28 14.49 20.33
CA ALA A 183 7.13 15.30 20.63
C ALA A 183 7.04 15.58 22.15
N GLU A 184 6.93 16.83 22.51
CA GLU A 184 6.50 17.24 23.85
C GLU A 184 4.96 17.26 23.90
N VAL A 185 4.36 16.09 24.12
CA VAL A 185 2.90 15.97 24.26
C VAL A 185 2.56 15.87 25.75
N GLN A 186 1.67 16.75 26.21
CA GLN A 186 1.14 16.66 27.58
C GLN A 186 0.40 15.33 27.74
N SER A 187 0.60 14.69 28.88
CA SER A 187 -0.01 13.42 29.20
C SER A 187 -1.13 13.61 30.24
N SER A 188 -2.25 12.96 29.99
CA SER A 188 -3.37 12.86 30.91
C SER A 188 -3.32 11.55 31.69
N SER A 189 -3.97 11.49 32.84
CA SER A 189 -4.15 10.21 33.54
C SER A 189 -5.06 9.30 32.73
N VAL A 190 -4.73 8.01 32.69
CA VAL A 190 -5.58 6.96 32.12
C VAL A 190 -6.55 6.45 33.20
N VAL A 191 -7.82 6.47 32.90
CA VAL A 191 -8.89 5.91 33.72
C VAL A 191 -9.35 4.61 33.05
N ALA A 192 -9.41 3.53 33.82
CA ALA A 192 -9.93 2.23 33.39
C ALA A 192 -11.30 1.97 34.05
N ASP A 193 -12.29 1.68 33.23
CA ASP A 193 -13.59 1.12 33.62
C ASP A 193 -13.62 -0.36 33.22
N ASP A 194 -13.53 -1.24 34.22
CA ASP A 194 -13.38 -2.67 34.06
C ASP A 194 -14.70 -3.40 34.30
N ALA A 195 -15.71 -3.17 33.44
CA ALA A 195 -16.99 -3.84 33.46
C ALA A 195 -16.89 -5.33 33.11
N ALA A 196 -17.95 -6.12 33.36
CA ALA A 196 -17.94 -7.57 33.18
C ALA A 196 -17.58 -8.03 31.76
N SER A 197 -18.12 -7.38 30.72
CA SER A 197 -17.94 -7.74 29.32
C SER A 197 -17.00 -6.80 28.54
N LEU A 198 -16.76 -5.60 29.06
CA LEU A 198 -16.03 -4.53 28.35
C LEU A 198 -15.01 -3.87 29.27
N LEU A 199 -13.77 -3.74 28.80
CA LEU A 199 -12.79 -2.86 29.39
C LEU A 199 -12.76 -1.54 28.59
N THR A 200 -13.03 -0.44 29.25
CA THR A 200 -12.91 0.91 28.63
C THR A 200 -11.76 1.67 29.26
N LEU A 201 -10.86 2.18 28.43
CA LEU A 201 -9.75 3.05 28.85
C LEU A 201 -9.97 4.44 28.30
N THR A 202 -9.85 5.47 29.16
CA THR A 202 -10.08 6.87 28.79
C THR A 202 -8.91 7.74 29.22
N ALA A 203 -8.46 8.63 28.33
CA ALA A 203 -7.45 9.65 28.60
C ALA A 203 -7.81 10.95 27.84
N GLY A 204 -8.12 12.02 28.56
CA GLY A 204 -8.64 13.24 27.94
C GLY A 204 -9.92 12.96 27.15
N ASN A 205 -9.91 13.29 25.84
CA ASN A 205 -11.05 13.05 24.95
C ASN A 205 -10.99 11.68 24.25
N LEU A 206 -9.91 10.94 24.38
CA LEU A 206 -9.76 9.64 23.74
C LEU A 206 -10.26 8.52 24.65
N SER A 207 -11.09 7.65 24.11
CA SER A 207 -11.57 6.42 24.78
C SER A 207 -11.47 5.23 23.87
N VAL A 208 -10.99 4.10 24.39
CA VAL A 208 -10.90 2.83 23.67
C VAL A 208 -11.57 1.73 24.45
N GLY A 209 -12.24 0.81 23.75
CA GLY A 209 -13.00 -0.29 24.34
C GLY A 209 -12.53 -1.65 23.85
N PHE A 210 -12.33 -2.58 24.77
CA PHE A 210 -11.93 -3.97 24.50
C PHE A 210 -13.01 -4.92 24.98
N ASP A 211 -13.56 -5.71 24.08
CA ASP A 211 -14.48 -6.77 24.41
C ASP A 211 -13.73 -7.93 25.09
N LYS A 212 -14.16 -8.35 26.28
CA LYS A 212 -13.44 -9.34 27.09
C LYS A 212 -13.67 -10.78 26.64
N GLU A 213 -14.72 -11.06 25.91
CA GLU A 213 -14.99 -12.39 25.36
C GLU A 213 -14.11 -12.68 24.15
N THR A 214 -13.95 -11.69 23.30
CA THR A 214 -13.16 -11.80 22.07
C THR A 214 -11.74 -11.27 22.18
N GLY A 215 -11.44 -10.45 23.19
CA GLY A 215 -10.16 -9.77 23.37
C GLY A 215 -9.89 -8.66 22.33
N ALA A 216 -10.89 -8.31 21.53
CA ALA A 216 -10.73 -7.39 20.40
C ALA A 216 -10.95 -5.92 20.79
N LEU A 217 -10.23 -5.02 20.11
CA LEU A 217 -10.53 -3.58 20.13
C LEU A 217 -11.81 -3.35 19.33
N THR A 218 -12.90 -2.97 20.02
CA THR A 218 -14.24 -2.80 19.44
C THR A 218 -14.73 -1.36 19.42
N SER A 219 -14.07 -0.45 20.11
CA SER A 219 -14.43 0.95 20.17
C SER A 219 -13.17 1.81 20.19
N TYR A 220 -13.19 2.90 19.44
CA TYR A 220 -12.17 3.97 19.44
C TYR A 220 -12.89 5.30 19.24
N LYS A 221 -13.02 6.08 20.31
CA LYS A 221 -13.79 7.32 20.32
C LYS A 221 -12.91 8.52 20.55
N GLU A 222 -13.15 9.58 19.76
CA GLU A 222 -12.68 10.93 20.06
C GLU A 222 -13.88 11.79 20.47
N GLY A 223 -13.92 12.15 21.74
CA GLY A 223 -15.11 12.74 22.35
C GLY A 223 -16.32 11.81 22.29
N SER A 224 -17.39 12.23 21.65
CA SER A 224 -18.60 11.43 21.44
C SER A 224 -18.60 10.63 20.12
N THR A 225 -17.61 10.85 19.24
CA THR A 225 -17.59 10.27 17.90
C THR A 225 -16.94 8.89 17.93
N GLU A 226 -17.70 7.84 17.60
CA GLU A 226 -17.19 6.49 17.38
C GLU A 226 -16.58 6.38 15.98
N LEU A 227 -15.30 5.98 15.92
CA LEU A 227 -14.57 5.85 14.67
C LEU A 227 -14.62 4.42 14.11
N ILE A 228 -14.74 3.40 14.97
CA ILE A 228 -14.77 1.99 14.59
C ILE A 228 -16.22 1.54 14.36
N LYS A 229 -16.45 0.77 13.30
CA LYS A 229 -17.72 0.08 13.02
C LYS A 229 -17.65 -1.41 13.35
N GLU A 230 -16.50 -2.05 13.05
CA GLU A 230 -16.23 -3.45 13.39
C GLU A 230 -14.83 -3.58 13.98
N ALA A 231 -14.67 -4.53 14.89
CA ALA A 231 -13.46 -4.77 15.66
C ALA A 231 -12.20 -4.99 14.81
N LEU A 232 -11.05 -4.61 15.37
CA LEU A 232 -9.74 -4.99 14.84
C LEU A 232 -9.58 -6.50 14.93
N ARG A 233 -9.19 -7.13 13.82
CA ARG A 233 -8.98 -8.58 13.72
C ARG A 233 -7.68 -8.92 12.97
N PRO A 234 -7.05 -10.06 13.25
CA PRO A 234 -5.94 -10.58 12.45
C PRO A 234 -6.36 -10.80 11.00
N ASN A 235 -5.44 -10.57 10.06
CA ASN A 235 -5.67 -10.78 8.64
C ASN A 235 -4.45 -11.40 7.96
N PHE A 236 -4.60 -12.63 7.45
CA PHE A 236 -3.54 -13.40 6.79
C PHE A 236 -3.82 -13.67 5.31
N TRP A 237 -4.93 -13.14 4.79
CA TRP A 237 -5.38 -13.39 3.43
C TRP A 237 -5.53 -12.10 2.64
N ARG A 238 -5.29 -12.20 1.34
CA ARG A 238 -5.66 -11.18 0.36
C ARG A 238 -6.47 -11.82 -0.77
N PRO A 239 -7.34 -11.07 -1.46
CA PRO A 239 -8.01 -11.57 -2.65
C PRO A 239 -6.99 -12.10 -3.66
N VAL A 240 -7.30 -13.23 -4.26
CA VAL A 240 -6.40 -13.85 -5.23
C VAL A 240 -6.38 -13.07 -6.53
N THR A 241 -5.17 -12.85 -7.07
CA THR A 241 -4.98 -12.34 -8.43
C THR A 241 -5.09 -13.46 -9.45
N ASP A 242 -5.10 -13.12 -10.74
CA ASP A 242 -5.06 -14.13 -11.79
C ASP A 242 -3.76 -14.94 -11.76
N ASN A 243 -2.63 -14.32 -11.40
CA ASN A 243 -1.35 -15.02 -11.19
C ASN A 243 -1.43 -16.00 -10.01
N ASP A 244 -2.08 -15.61 -8.91
CA ASP A 244 -2.29 -16.47 -7.75
C ASP A 244 -3.16 -17.69 -8.07
N MET A 245 -4.17 -17.51 -8.91
CA MET A 245 -4.97 -18.62 -9.42
C MET A 245 -4.13 -19.55 -10.31
N GLY A 246 -3.25 -18.97 -11.12
CA GLY A 246 -2.33 -19.70 -12.01
C GLY A 246 -1.32 -20.53 -11.25
N ASN A 247 -0.74 -20.02 -10.16
CA ASN A 247 0.26 -20.74 -9.35
C ASN A 247 -0.37 -21.64 -8.27
N GLY A 248 -1.69 -21.62 -8.12
CA GLY A 248 -2.42 -22.47 -7.17
C GLY A 248 -2.47 -21.95 -5.73
N MET A 249 -2.12 -20.67 -5.48
CA MET A 249 -2.21 -20.05 -4.16
C MET A 249 -3.59 -20.21 -3.52
N ASN A 250 -4.66 -20.08 -4.29
CA ASN A 250 -6.03 -20.26 -3.84
C ASN A 250 -6.35 -21.65 -3.28
N LYS A 251 -5.47 -22.62 -3.50
CA LYS A 251 -5.55 -23.99 -2.97
C LYS A 251 -4.53 -24.22 -1.86
N THR A 252 -3.25 -23.97 -2.16
CA THR A 252 -2.12 -24.29 -1.28
C THR A 252 -2.05 -23.39 -0.06
N LEU A 253 -2.41 -22.11 -0.17
CA LEU A 253 -2.38 -21.15 0.93
C LEU A 253 -3.77 -20.87 1.53
N ARG A 254 -4.82 -21.51 1.01
CA ARG A 254 -6.20 -21.33 1.47
C ARG A 254 -6.44 -21.49 2.97
N PRO A 255 -5.72 -22.34 3.72
CA PRO A 255 -5.88 -22.42 5.17
C PRO A 255 -5.81 -21.06 5.88
N TRP A 256 -5.05 -20.09 5.34
CA TRP A 256 -4.94 -18.74 5.90
C TRP A 256 -6.18 -17.84 5.67
N ARG A 257 -7.06 -18.20 4.71
CA ARG A 257 -8.16 -17.34 4.26
C ARG A 257 -9.07 -16.88 5.40
N ASP A 258 -9.47 -17.80 6.23
CA ASP A 258 -10.39 -17.53 7.33
C ASP A 258 -9.69 -17.56 8.70
N ALA A 259 -8.36 -17.73 8.74
CA ALA A 259 -7.60 -17.94 9.97
C ALA A 259 -7.78 -16.81 11.00
N GLY A 260 -7.81 -15.56 10.53
CA GLY A 260 -8.03 -14.40 11.41
C GLY A 260 -9.45 -14.33 11.98
N ARG A 261 -10.46 -14.72 11.20
CA ARG A 261 -11.86 -14.77 11.67
C ARG A 261 -12.13 -15.92 12.63
N GLN A 262 -11.40 -17.02 12.48
CA GLN A 262 -11.51 -18.21 13.29
C GLN A 262 -10.53 -18.21 14.48
N ALA A 263 -9.78 -17.12 14.66
CA ALA A 263 -8.89 -16.96 15.78
C ALA A 263 -9.66 -17.06 17.11
N LYS A 264 -9.18 -17.90 18.03
CA LYS A 264 -9.81 -18.11 19.34
C LYS A 264 -8.99 -17.42 20.40
N LEU A 265 -9.63 -16.58 21.22
CA LEU A 265 -8.98 -15.96 22.37
C LEU A 265 -8.56 -17.05 23.38
N LEU A 266 -7.27 -17.07 23.72
CA LEU A 266 -6.74 -17.91 24.79
C LEU A 266 -6.67 -17.13 26.12
N SER A 267 -6.29 -15.86 26.06
CA SER A 267 -6.23 -15.00 27.23
C SER A 267 -6.24 -13.52 26.84
N MET A 268 -6.84 -12.70 27.67
CA MET A 268 -6.70 -11.26 27.68
C MET A 268 -6.10 -10.83 29.02
N LYS A 269 -4.95 -10.19 28.99
CA LYS A 269 -4.28 -9.65 30.19
C LYS A 269 -4.30 -8.15 30.12
N GLN A 270 -4.45 -7.51 31.27
CA GLN A 270 -4.49 -6.04 31.36
C GLN A 270 -3.66 -5.55 32.57
N LYS A 271 -3.02 -4.40 32.42
CA LYS A 271 -2.14 -3.85 33.46
C LYS A 271 -1.98 -2.34 33.33
N ALA A 272 -2.19 -1.62 34.43
CA ALA A 272 -1.81 -0.22 34.51
C ALA A 272 -0.26 -0.10 34.53
N LEU A 273 0.28 0.79 33.71
CA LEU A 273 1.69 1.12 33.64
C LEU A 273 1.94 2.52 34.22
N GLY A 274 1.61 2.68 35.51
CA GLY A 274 1.57 3.97 36.20
C GLY A 274 0.25 4.69 35.97
N LYS A 275 0.25 6.04 36.08
CA LYS A 275 -0.98 6.86 35.93
C LYS A 275 -1.31 7.21 34.48
N GLU A 276 -0.34 7.16 33.60
CA GLU A 276 -0.41 7.75 32.26
C GLU A 276 -0.41 6.71 31.13
N ALA A 277 -0.40 5.43 31.45
CA ALA A 277 -0.40 4.37 30.45
C ALA A 277 -1.07 3.10 30.97
N TYR A 278 -1.61 2.32 30.02
CA TYR A 278 -2.27 1.05 30.29
C TYR A 278 -1.97 0.06 29.17
N GLU A 279 -1.69 -1.18 29.53
CA GLU A 279 -1.41 -2.25 28.58
C GLU A 279 -2.55 -3.27 28.57
N VAL A 280 -2.96 -3.70 27.37
CA VAL A 280 -3.87 -4.82 27.14
C VAL A 280 -3.19 -5.79 26.16
N VAL A 281 -3.10 -7.06 26.52
CA VAL A 281 -2.50 -8.10 25.67
C VAL A 281 -3.51 -9.21 25.42
N SER A 282 -3.91 -9.35 24.17
CA SER A 282 -4.80 -10.42 23.70
C SER A 282 -4.00 -11.48 22.96
N HIS A 283 -4.10 -12.73 23.42
CA HIS A 283 -3.42 -13.88 22.85
C HIS A 283 -4.42 -14.81 22.18
N TYR A 284 -4.26 -15.03 20.89
CA TYR A 284 -5.15 -15.83 20.05
C TYR A 284 -4.45 -17.10 19.56
N LYS A 285 -5.21 -18.18 19.48
CA LYS A 285 -4.85 -19.40 18.76
C LYS A 285 -5.48 -19.37 17.38
N LEU A 286 -4.65 -19.58 16.36
CA LEU A 286 -5.07 -19.67 14.96
C LEU A 286 -5.32 -21.15 14.59
N PRO A 287 -6.29 -21.43 13.69
CA PRO A 287 -6.58 -22.81 13.28
C PRO A 287 -5.50 -23.43 12.39
N VAL A 288 -4.58 -22.61 11.87
CA VAL A 288 -3.53 -23.07 10.94
C VAL A 288 -2.28 -23.45 11.72
N GLY A 289 -2.05 -24.76 11.82
CA GLY A 289 -0.87 -25.35 12.47
C GLY A 289 -0.74 -25.00 13.96
N GLU A 290 -1.85 -24.71 14.65
CA GLU A 290 -1.84 -24.30 16.06
C GLU A 290 -0.93 -23.09 16.32
N SER A 291 -0.86 -22.17 15.34
CA SER A 291 -0.06 -20.95 15.45
C SER A 291 -0.68 -19.97 16.45
N ASP A 292 0.15 -19.07 16.98
CA ASP A 292 -0.32 -18.05 17.90
C ASP A 292 -0.28 -16.66 17.22
N PHE A 293 -1.24 -15.81 17.59
CA PHE A 293 -1.24 -14.40 17.24
C PHE A 293 -1.47 -13.55 18.48
N ILE A 294 -0.54 -12.67 18.78
CA ILE A 294 -0.59 -11.84 19.98
C ILE A 294 -0.73 -10.39 19.55
N VAL A 295 -1.69 -9.68 20.13
CA VAL A 295 -1.85 -8.24 19.94
C VAL A 295 -1.67 -7.57 21.30
N ALA A 296 -0.61 -6.79 21.43
CA ALA A 296 -0.36 -5.96 22.59
C ALA A 296 -0.73 -4.50 22.27
N TYR A 297 -1.63 -3.96 23.04
CA TYR A 297 -2.10 -2.59 22.97
C TYR A 297 -1.50 -1.79 24.13
N HIS A 298 -0.87 -0.66 23.81
CA HIS A 298 -0.38 0.28 24.81
C HIS A 298 -1.14 1.61 24.66
N PHE A 299 -2.11 1.83 25.55
CA PHE A 299 -2.91 3.04 25.59
C PHE A 299 -2.17 4.10 26.39
N SER A 300 -1.93 5.26 25.77
CA SER A 300 -1.14 6.35 26.35
C SER A 300 -2.01 7.55 26.69
N GLY A 301 -1.79 8.12 27.87
CA GLY A 301 -2.33 9.41 28.29
C GLY A 301 -1.96 10.58 27.37
N LYS A 302 -1.01 10.37 26.46
CA LYS A 302 -0.68 11.33 25.39
C LYS A 302 -1.69 11.33 24.23
N GLY A 303 -2.73 10.49 24.29
CA GLY A 303 -3.84 10.49 23.34
C GLY A 303 -3.59 9.64 22.09
N TYR A 304 -2.95 8.49 22.23
CA TYR A 304 -2.77 7.51 21.17
C TYR A 304 -2.82 6.07 21.70
N LEU A 305 -2.96 5.11 20.78
CA LEU A 305 -2.94 3.69 21.05
C LEU A 305 -1.86 3.02 20.18
N ASP A 306 -0.77 2.53 20.79
CA ASP A 306 0.17 1.66 20.10
C ASP A 306 -0.38 0.24 20.00
N VAL A 307 -0.21 -0.37 18.85
CA VAL A 307 -0.62 -1.74 18.54
C VAL A 307 0.59 -2.51 18.07
N ASN A 308 0.94 -3.57 18.78
CA ASN A 308 2.03 -4.47 18.43
C ASN A 308 1.46 -5.86 18.14
N CYS A 309 1.65 -6.34 16.93
CA CYS A 309 1.15 -7.63 16.45
C CYS A 309 2.32 -8.61 16.30
N THR A 310 2.20 -9.79 16.89
CA THR A 310 3.20 -10.86 16.77
C THR A 310 2.55 -12.15 16.31
N PHE A 311 3.03 -12.71 15.21
CA PHE A 311 2.72 -14.04 14.73
C PHE A 311 3.82 -15.02 15.19
N ILE A 312 3.41 -16.18 15.73
CA ILE A 312 4.30 -17.25 16.13
C ILE A 312 3.81 -18.54 15.46
N PRO A 313 4.60 -19.15 14.54
CA PRO A 313 4.22 -20.40 13.89
C PRO A 313 4.14 -21.54 14.91
N GLY A 314 3.15 -22.40 14.78
CA GLY A 314 2.99 -23.56 15.65
C GLY A 314 3.81 -24.77 15.22
N ASN A 315 4.29 -24.79 13.98
CA ASN A 315 5.21 -25.81 13.45
C ASN A 315 5.97 -25.31 12.22
N ASP A 316 6.94 -26.07 11.75
CA ASP A 316 7.86 -25.70 10.64
C ASP A 316 7.34 -26.07 9.25
N THR A 317 6.16 -26.68 9.14
CA THR A 317 5.59 -27.17 7.86
C THR A 317 4.46 -26.29 7.33
N LEU A 318 4.30 -25.10 7.88
CA LEU A 318 3.23 -24.18 7.49
C LEU A 318 3.42 -23.66 6.06
N PRO A 319 2.32 -23.47 5.31
CA PRO A 319 2.40 -22.82 4.02
C PRO A 319 2.80 -21.34 4.16
N LEU A 320 3.35 -20.76 3.09
CA LEU A 320 3.62 -19.33 2.99
C LEU A 320 2.40 -18.49 3.37
N LEU A 321 2.61 -17.30 3.93
CA LEU A 321 1.53 -16.36 4.21
C LEU A 321 1.26 -15.46 3.01
N PRO A 322 0.00 -15.35 2.55
CA PRO A 322 -0.37 -14.33 1.56
C PRO A 322 -0.25 -12.89 2.07
N ARG A 323 -0.48 -12.73 3.38
CA ARG A 323 -0.47 -11.45 4.10
C ARG A 323 -0.11 -11.67 5.56
N MET A 324 0.53 -10.69 6.16
CA MET A 324 0.71 -10.58 7.61
C MET A 324 0.22 -9.21 8.05
N GLY A 325 -0.95 -9.14 8.69
CA GLY A 325 -1.56 -7.87 9.08
C GLY A 325 -2.79 -8.01 9.95
N VAL A 326 -3.53 -6.91 10.01
CA VAL A 326 -4.83 -6.78 10.67
C VAL A 326 -5.80 -6.02 9.78
N SER A 327 -7.09 -6.16 10.05
CA SER A 327 -8.16 -5.42 9.37
C SER A 327 -9.10 -4.82 10.41
N ILE A 328 -9.57 -3.59 10.14
CA ILE A 328 -10.55 -2.87 10.93
C ILE A 328 -11.60 -2.26 10.01
N THR A 329 -12.83 -2.11 10.48
CA THR A 329 -13.87 -1.43 9.71
C THR A 329 -14.25 -0.11 10.39
N LEU A 330 -14.29 0.96 9.62
CA LEU A 330 -14.74 2.28 10.03
C LEU A 330 -16.12 2.60 9.43
N ASN A 331 -16.78 3.63 9.95
CA ASN A 331 -17.99 4.18 9.35
C ASN A 331 -17.67 4.83 7.99
N LYS A 332 -18.59 4.71 7.03
CA LYS A 332 -18.41 5.19 5.63
C LYS A 332 -18.04 6.66 5.52
N GLN A 333 -18.45 7.50 6.47
CA GLN A 333 -18.13 8.94 6.45
C GLN A 333 -16.60 9.19 6.46
N PHE A 334 -15.79 8.27 7.02
CA PHE A 334 -14.33 8.38 7.07
C PHE A 334 -13.69 7.88 5.77
N SER A 335 -14.10 8.45 4.64
CA SER A 335 -13.71 8.02 3.29
C SER A 335 -12.77 8.99 2.56
N GLN A 336 -12.34 10.09 3.21
CA GLN A 336 -11.27 10.96 2.71
C GLN A 336 -9.93 10.38 3.17
N MET A 337 -9.01 10.18 2.24
CA MET A 337 -7.74 9.51 2.46
C MET A 337 -6.57 10.45 2.19
N GLU A 338 -5.63 10.53 3.13
CA GLU A 338 -4.35 11.21 2.96
C GLU A 338 -3.23 10.29 3.48
N TRP A 339 -2.09 10.22 2.76
CA TRP A 339 -0.96 9.39 3.23
C TRP A 339 0.40 9.95 2.82
N LEU A 340 1.40 9.67 3.65
CA LEU A 340 2.81 9.79 3.35
C LEU A 340 3.39 8.39 3.16
N GLY A 341 3.70 8.04 1.94
CA GLY A 341 4.15 6.70 1.55
C GLY A 341 4.33 6.60 0.06
N ARG A 342 4.49 5.37 -0.47
CA ARG A 342 4.56 5.17 -1.92
C ARG A 342 3.18 5.39 -2.56
N GLY A 343 3.17 6.03 -3.73
CA GLY A 343 1.97 6.37 -4.49
C GLY A 343 2.27 7.07 -5.82
N PRO A 344 1.24 7.68 -6.46
CA PRO A 344 -0.19 7.73 -6.04
C PRO A 344 -0.97 6.43 -6.30
N HIS A 345 -0.57 5.63 -7.31
CA HIS A 345 -1.24 4.39 -7.68
C HIS A 345 -0.92 3.24 -6.72
N GLU A 346 -1.66 2.14 -6.84
CA GLU A 346 -1.41 0.92 -6.07
C GLU A 346 0.00 0.38 -6.33
N ASN A 347 0.60 -0.17 -5.29
CA ASN A 347 1.92 -0.76 -5.39
C ASN A 347 2.09 -1.90 -4.38
N TYR A 348 2.99 -2.83 -4.70
CA TYR A 348 3.27 -4.06 -3.96
C TYR A 348 4.77 -4.22 -3.81
N ILE A 349 5.23 -5.07 -2.91
CA ILE A 349 6.67 -5.23 -2.63
C ILE A 349 7.50 -5.63 -3.85
N ASP A 350 6.89 -6.27 -4.85
CA ASP A 350 7.49 -6.67 -6.13
C ASP A 350 7.11 -5.74 -7.30
N ARG A 351 6.34 -4.67 -7.05
CA ARG A 351 5.87 -3.70 -8.04
C ARG A 351 5.68 -2.33 -7.39
N ASN A 352 6.78 -1.63 -7.12
CA ASN A 352 6.74 -0.33 -6.43
C ASN A 352 7.83 0.67 -6.88
N THR A 353 8.65 0.35 -7.89
CA THR A 353 9.73 1.25 -8.31
C THR A 353 9.22 2.49 -9.05
N SER A 354 8.01 2.42 -9.62
CA SER A 354 7.32 3.55 -10.24
C SER A 354 6.56 4.42 -9.23
N SER A 355 6.41 3.95 -7.99
CA SER A 355 5.67 4.63 -6.93
C SER A 355 6.65 5.29 -5.96
N TYR A 356 6.67 6.61 -5.93
CA TYR A 356 7.58 7.36 -5.09
C TYR A 356 6.97 7.67 -3.73
N VAL A 357 7.84 7.80 -2.72
CA VAL A 357 7.43 8.31 -1.41
C VAL A 357 7.07 9.79 -1.58
N GLY A 358 5.86 10.13 -1.20
CA GLY A 358 5.30 11.47 -1.32
C GLY A 358 4.07 11.63 -0.45
N LEU A 359 3.55 12.85 -0.41
CA LEU A 359 2.28 13.18 0.25
C LEU A 359 1.15 13.14 -0.78
N TYR A 360 0.19 12.25 -0.57
CA TYR A 360 -0.90 12.01 -1.51
C TYR A 360 -2.26 12.14 -0.83
N LYS A 361 -3.28 12.50 -1.62
CA LYS A 361 -4.67 12.66 -1.19
C LYS A 361 -5.62 12.07 -2.22
N GLY A 362 -6.77 11.62 -1.77
CA GLY A 362 -7.89 11.18 -2.59
C GLY A 362 -9.03 10.64 -1.75
N SER A 363 -10.08 10.14 -2.35
CA SER A 363 -11.08 9.38 -1.63
C SER A 363 -10.71 7.88 -1.60
N VAL A 364 -11.29 7.14 -0.65
CA VAL A 364 -11.16 5.67 -0.62
C VAL A 364 -11.70 5.05 -1.92
N ALA A 365 -12.76 5.64 -2.49
CA ALA A 365 -13.33 5.19 -3.77
C ALA A 365 -12.33 5.31 -4.92
N ASP A 366 -11.53 6.39 -4.97
CA ASP A 366 -10.54 6.63 -6.03
C ASP A 366 -9.36 5.65 -5.97
N GLN A 367 -9.15 4.98 -4.84
CA GLN A 367 -8.05 4.02 -4.68
C GLN A 367 -8.40 2.61 -5.13
N TYR A 368 -9.68 2.32 -5.35
CA TYR A 368 -10.13 1.08 -5.93
C TYR A 368 -9.96 1.11 -7.46
N PHE A 369 -9.18 0.17 -8.01
CA PHE A 369 -9.13 -0.01 -9.46
C PHE A 369 -10.08 -1.15 -9.85
N PRO A 370 -11.07 -0.88 -10.72
CA PRO A 370 -12.08 -1.87 -11.13
C PRO A 370 -11.52 -2.81 -12.20
N TYR A 371 -10.62 -3.73 -11.82
CA TYR A 371 -10.17 -4.79 -12.71
C TYR A 371 -11.37 -5.56 -13.27
N ASP A 372 -11.29 -5.99 -14.52
CA ASP A 372 -12.38 -6.65 -15.23
C ASP A 372 -12.95 -7.85 -14.46
N ARG A 373 -12.05 -8.59 -13.80
CA ARG A 373 -12.38 -9.59 -12.81
C ARG A 373 -11.90 -9.11 -11.44
N PRO A 374 -12.79 -9.02 -10.41
CA PRO A 374 -12.43 -8.60 -9.07
C PRO A 374 -11.24 -9.41 -8.52
N GLN A 375 -10.24 -8.73 -7.98
CA GLN A 375 -9.02 -9.29 -7.42
C GLN A 375 -8.34 -8.27 -6.51
N GLU A 376 -7.24 -8.64 -5.84
CA GLU A 376 -6.44 -7.74 -5.00
C GLU A 376 -6.05 -6.47 -5.78
N ASN A 377 -6.22 -5.31 -5.15
CA ASN A 377 -5.83 -4.01 -5.70
C ASN A 377 -5.67 -2.95 -4.60
N GLY A 378 -5.29 -1.72 -4.96
CA GLY A 378 -5.35 -0.54 -4.11
C GLY A 378 -4.30 -0.45 -3.00
N ASN A 379 -3.42 -1.45 -2.81
CA ASN A 379 -2.41 -1.44 -1.76
C ASN A 379 -1.39 -0.29 -1.92
N LYS A 380 -0.87 0.21 -0.80
CA LYS A 380 0.23 1.18 -0.71
C LYS A 380 1.32 0.62 0.21
N THR A 381 2.57 0.66 -0.22
CA THR A 381 3.72 0.20 0.56
C THR A 381 4.50 1.34 1.19
N GLU A 382 5.33 1.04 2.17
CA GLU A 382 6.19 2.00 2.86
C GLU A 382 5.43 3.24 3.35
N VAL A 383 4.23 3.03 3.90
CA VAL A 383 3.39 4.10 4.42
C VAL A 383 3.87 4.48 5.83
N ARG A 384 4.34 5.73 5.97
CA ARG A 384 4.75 6.31 7.24
C ARG A 384 3.52 6.60 8.09
N TRP A 385 2.51 7.18 7.45
CA TRP A 385 1.19 7.38 8.04
C TRP A 385 0.12 7.44 6.95
N MET A 386 -1.08 7.07 7.33
CA MET A 386 -2.30 7.24 6.53
C MET A 386 -3.43 7.66 7.44
N SER A 387 -4.24 8.63 7.01
CA SER A 387 -5.46 9.04 7.70
C SER A 387 -6.69 8.77 6.85
N LEU A 388 -7.76 8.34 7.53
CA LEU A 388 -9.10 8.25 6.99
C LEU A 388 -9.99 9.20 7.77
N THR A 389 -10.55 10.20 7.09
CA THR A 389 -11.32 11.29 7.72
C THR A 389 -12.65 11.49 7.02
N ASP A 390 -13.55 12.15 7.71
CA ASP A 390 -14.76 12.73 7.13
C ASP A 390 -14.46 14.06 6.42
N THR A 391 -15.48 14.66 5.84
CA THR A 391 -15.37 15.96 5.15
C THR A 391 -15.05 17.13 6.08
N ALA A 392 -15.26 16.98 7.39
CA ALA A 392 -14.86 17.95 8.40
C ALA A 392 -13.41 17.77 8.88
N GLY A 393 -12.71 16.72 8.39
CA GLY A 393 -11.34 16.42 8.76
C GLY A 393 -11.19 15.69 10.10
N GLN A 394 -12.28 15.16 10.65
CA GLN A 394 -12.24 14.28 11.83
C GLN A 394 -12.08 12.82 11.38
N GLY A 395 -11.30 12.03 12.11
CA GLY A 395 -11.12 10.61 11.77
C GLY A 395 -9.99 9.93 12.51
N LEU A 396 -9.41 8.93 11.88
CA LEU A 396 -8.38 8.08 12.44
C LEU A 396 -7.13 8.10 11.55
N MET A 397 -5.95 8.21 12.18
CA MET A 397 -4.65 8.08 11.54
C MET A 397 -3.95 6.81 12.04
N VAL A 398 -3.35 6.09 11.13
CA VAL A 398 -2.35 5.04 11.40
C VAL A 398 -0.97 5.60 11.14
N VAL A 399 -0.07 5.47 12.12
CA VAL A 399 1.36 5.78 11.99
C VAL A 399 2.13 4.47 12.03
N GLY A 400 2.84 4.14 10.96
CA GLY A 400 3.69 2.93 10.89
C GLY A 400 4.94 3.05 11.76
N GLN A 401 5.42 1.91 12.26
CA GLN A 401 6.65 1.84 13.07
C GLN A 401 7.59 0.76 12.49
N PRO A 402 8.47 1.10 11.54
CA PRO A 402 8.62 2.40 10.89
C PRO A 402 7.62 2.64 9.75
N TYR A 403 7.12 1.58 9.08
CA TYR A 403 6.20 1.63 7.95
C TYR A 403 5.18 0.51 8.03
N VAL A 404 4.04 0.74 7.35
CA VAL A 404 3.04 -0.31 7.08
C VAL A 404 2.76 -0.40 5.58
N SER A 405 2.27 -1.56 5.14
CA SER A 405 1.48 -1.67 3.92
C SER A 405 0.01 -1.47 4.26
N THR A 406 -0.76 -0.82 3.38
CA THR A 406 -2.15 -0.54 3.72
C THR A 406 -3.03 -0.36 2.49
N SER A 407 -4.31 -0.73 2.63
CA SER A 407 -5.36 -0.52 1.63
C SER A 407 -6.68 -0.23 2.32
N ALA A 408 -7.55 0.54 1.66
CA ALA A 408 -8.88 0.84 2.16
C ALA A 408 -9.93 0.70 1.05
N TYR A 409 -11.13 0.16 1.40
CA TYR A 409 -12.22 -0.09 0.45
C TYR A 409 -13.56 0.30 1.04
N LEU A 410 -14.51 0.71 0.18
CA LEU A 410 -15.92 0.94 0.54
C LEU A 410 -16.75 -0.36 0.51
N PHE A 411 -16.13 -1.51 0.74
CA PHE A 411 -16.74 -2.83 0.79
C PHE A 411 -15.81 -3.79 1.55
N PRO A 412 -16.32 -4.95 2.00
CA PRO A 412 -15.46 -5.99 2.58
C PRO A 412 -14.41 -6.47 1.57
N THR A 413 -13.16 -6.64 2.00
CA THR A 413 -12.08 -7.14 1.13
C THR A 413 -12.45 -8.47 0.47
N GLU A 414 -13.25 -9.27 1.13
CA GLU A 414 -13.73 -10.57 0.67
C GLU A 414 -14.63 -10.48 -0.58
N ASP A 415 -15.26 -9.33 -0.86
CA ASP A 415 -16.03 -9.13 -2.07
C ASP A 415 -15.15 -9.19 -3.34
N LEU A 416 -13.84 -8.90 -3.20
CA LEU A 416 -12.86 -9.05 -4.29
C LEU A 416 -12.39 -10.50 -4.49
N ASP A 417 -12.52 -11.35 -3.46
CA ASP A 417 -11.91 -12.68 -3.45
C ASP A 417 -12.70 -13.70 -4.25
N GLU A 418 -12.02 -14.73 -4.74
CA GLU A 418 -12.64 -15.88 -5.38
C GLU A 418 -13.34 -16.78 -4.35
N PRO A 419 -14.65 -16.99 -4.45
CA PRO A 419 -15.38 -17.78 -3.45
C PRO A 419 -14.99 -19.26 -3.45
N GLY A 420 -14.53 -19.78 -4.57
CA GLY A 420 -14.22 -21.19 -4.78
C GLY A 420 -12.75 -21.49 -5.08
N LEU A 421 -12.48 -22.78 -5.37
CA LEU A 421 -11.16 -23.23 -5.79
C LEU A 421 -10.93 -23.08 -7.30
N ARG A 422 -11.97 -22.82 -8.06
CA ARG A 422 -11.92 -22.59 -9.51
C ARG A 422 -12.35 -21.18 -9.81
N LYS A 423 -11.80 -20.59 -10.86
CA LYS A 423 -12.26 -19.28 -11.35
C LYS A 423 -13.76 -19.33 -11.65
N SER A 424 -14.51 -18.42 -11.04
CA SER A 424 -15.91 -18.16 -11.37
C SER A 424 -16.03 -17.03 -12.40
N GLN A 425 -17.14 -16.98 -13.12
CA GLN A 425 -17.45 -15.88 -14.01
C GLN A 425 -17.84 -14.67 -13.16
N ARG A 426 -16.97 -13.67 -13.09
CA ARG A 426 -17.13 -12.47 -12.25
C ARG A 426 -16.71 -11.24 -13.02
N HIS A 427 -17.33 -10.11 -12.72
CA HIS A 427 -17.10 -8.85 -13.39
C HIS A 427 -16.96 -7.70 -12.40
N LEU A 428 -16.38 -6.60 -12.85
CA LEU A 428 -16.29 -5.36 -12.06
C LEU A 428 -17.67 -4.88 -11.55
N SER A 429 -18.75 -5.19 -12.29
CA SER A 429 -20.14 -4.86 -11.92
C SER A 429 -20.67 -5.62 -10.70
N ASP A 430 -19.98 -6.69 -10.26
CA ASP A 430 -20.36 -7.45 -9.06
C ASP A 430 -19.98 -6.72 -7.77
N ILE A 431 -19.01 -5.78 -7.84
CA ILE A 431 -18.56 -5.02 -6.68
C ILE A 431 -19.54 -3.87 -6.42
N GLN A 432 -20.02 -3.79 -5.19
CA GLN A 432 -20.92 -2.74 -4.74
C GLN A 432 -20.34 -2.03 -3.51
N PHE A 433 -20.31 -0.70 -3.56
CA PHE A 433 -19.95 0.10 -2.40
C PHE A 433 -21.02 -0.02 -1.31
N LYS A 434 -20.57 -0.24 -0.08
CA LYS A 434 -21.39 -0.46 1.10
C LYS A 434 -21.22 0.69 2.09
N ASP A 435 -22.03 0.68 3.14
CA ASP A 435 -21.96 1.69 4.21
C ASP A 435 -20.84 1.38 5.20
N MET A 436 -19.59 1.34 4.70
CA MET A 436 -18.41 1.01 5.51
C MET A 436 -17.12 1.44 4.81
N VAL A 437 -16.04 1.51 5.58
CA VAL A 437 -14.67 1.52 5.09
C VAL A 437 -13.92 0.36 5.73
N THR A 438 -13.57 -0.65 4.97
CA THR A 438 -12.63 -1.70 5.39
C THR A 438 -11.21 -1.16 5.26
N TRP A 439 -10.43 -1.19 6.31
CA TRP A 439 -9.05 -0.73 6.33
C TRP A 439 -8.11 -1.86 6.74
N ASN A 440 -7.21 -2.25 5.83
CA ASN A 440 -6.16 -3.24 6.07
C ASN A 440 -4.85 -2.53 6.46
N ILE A 441 -4.20 -3.01 7.51
CA ILE A 441 -2.94 -2.48 8.05
C ILE A 441 -2.00 -3.66 8.21
N ASP A 442 -0.96 -3.72 7.38
CA ASP A 442 -0.15 -4.92 7.22
C ASP A 442 1.33 -4.63 7.48
N LEU A 443 2.04 -5.61 7.99
CA LEU A 443 3.49 -5.66 7.87
C LEU A 443 3.87 -5.70 6.39
N LYS A 444 3.30 -6.65 5.66
CA LYS A 444 3.50 -6.84 4.21
C LYS A 444 2.48 -7.83 3.63
N GLN A 445 2.33 -7.76 2.31
CA GLN A 445 1.68 -8.78 1.50
C GLN A 445 2.72 -9.50 0.64
N MET A 446 2.47 -10.76 0.30
CA MET A 446 3.24 -11.50 -0.71
C MET A 446 3.15 -10.79 -2.05
N GLY A 447 4.20 -10.82 -2.85
CA GLY A 447 4.22 -10.25 -4.20
C GLY A 447 3.06 -10.75 -5.07
N VAL A 448 2.67 -9.94 -6.05
CA VAL A 448 1.52 -10.20 -6.95
C VAL A 448 1.94 -10.66 -8.34
N GLY A 449 3.23 -10.62 -8.64
CA GLY A 449 3.80 -11.01 -9.94
C GLY A 449 4.23 -12.47 -10.00
N GLY A 450 5.08 -12.75 -10.96
CA GLY A 450 5.70 -14.04 -11.27
C GLY A 450 6.26 -13.98 -12.69
N ASP A 451 7.20 -14.87 -13.04
CA ASP A 451 7.76 -14.92 -14.40
C ASP A 451 6.72 -15.40 -15.44
N THR A 452 5.64 -16.04 -15.00
CA THR A 452 4.50 -16.46 -15.82
C THR A 452 3.19 -16.30 -15.07
N SER A 453 2.08 -16.19 -15.80
CA SER A 453 0.72 -16.08 -15.22
C SER A 453 0.06 -17.43 -14.92
N TRP A 454 0.73 -18.57 -15.11
CA TRP A 454 0.14 -19.91 -15.03
C TRP A 454 0.94 -20.92 -14.21
N GLY A 455 1.83 -20.49 -13.34
CA GLY A 455 2.55 -21.43 -12.46
C GLY A 455 3.65 -20.81 -11.61
N ALA A 456 4.23 -19.70 -12.04
CA ALA A 456 5.31 -19.07 -11.30
C ALA A 456 4.78 -18.32 -10.06
N TYR A 457 5.39 -18.62 -8.91
CA TYR A 457 5.29 -17.77 -7.73
C TYR A 457 6.10 -16.47 -7.93
N PRO A 458 5.82 -15.41 -7.15
CA PRO A 458 6.74 -14.29 -7.02
C PRO A 458 8.15 -14.77 -6.64
N HIS A 459 9.18 -14.00 -7.00
CA HIS A 459 10.55 -14.34 -6.63
C HIS A 459 10.73 -14.43 -5.10
N GLN A 460 11.70 -15.22 -4.66
CA GLN A 460 11.96 -15.54 -3.24
C GLN A 460 11.91 -14.33 -2.29
N PRO A 461 12.48 -13.15 -2.62
CA PRO A 461 12.43 -11.99 -1.72
C PRO A 461 11.01 -11.43 -1.47
N TYR A 462 10.06 -11.79 -2.32
CA TYR A 462 8.67 -11.32 -2.26
C TYR A 462 7.70 -12.35 -1.69
N LEU A 463 8.21 -13.47 -1.20
CA LEU A 463 7.44 -14.48 -0.46
C LEU A 463 7.47 -14.17 1.03
N ILE A 464 6.47 -14.66 1.76
CA ILE A 464 6.39 -14.52 3.22
C ILE A 464 6.42 -15.91 3.84
N PRO A 465 7.59 -16.39 4.30
CA PRO A 465 7.67 -17.62 5.09
C PRO A 465 6.84 -17.50 6.36
N ALA A 466 6.26 -18.64 6.81
CA ALA A 466 5.54 -18.70 8.07
C ALA A 466 6.53 -18.83 9.23
N GLU A 467 7.23 -17.75 9.54
CA GLU A 467 8.20 -17.63 10.63
C GLU A 467 7.72 -16.61 11.67
N ARG A 468 8.40 -16.54 12.82
CA ARG A 468 8.07 -15.54 13.82
C ARG A 468 8.27 -14.14 13.26
N MET A 469 7.19 -13.35 13.26
CA MET A 469 7.19 -11.96 12.76
C MET A 469 6.46 -11.04 13.72
N SER A 470 6.91 -9.79 13.80
CA SER A 470 6.21 -8.74 14.54
C SER A 470 6.20 -7.46 13.75
N PHE A 471 5.15 -6.66 13.93
CA PHE A 471 5.08 -5.29 13.43
C PHE A 471 4.27 -4.43 14.38
N SER A 472 4.51 -3.14 14.31
CA SER A 472 3.86 -2.16 15.17
C SER A 472 3.35 -0.99 14.37
N PHE A 473 2.27 -0.41 14.85
CA PHE A 473 1.73 0.83 14.35
C PHE A 473 1.00 1.56 15.49
N ARG A 474 0.68 2.82 15.28
CA ARG A 474 -0.02 3.68 16.23
C ARG A 474 -1.32 4.18 15.65
N PHE A 475 -2.40 4.07 16.40
CA PHE A 475 -3.66 4.79 16.13
C PHE A 475 -3.64 6.13 16.82
N CYS A 476 -3.96 7.20 16.05
CA CYS A 476 -4.08 8.56 16.53
C CYS A 476 -5.39 9.17 16.03
N PRO A 477 -6.14 9.91 16.86
CA PRO A 477 -7.30 10.65 16.37
C PRO A 477 -6.84 11.82 15.51
N VAL A 478 -7.53 12.06 14.39
CA VAL A 478 -7.37 13.27 13.57
C VAL A 478 -8.40 14.29 14.03
N LYS A 479 -7.95 15.47 14.49
CA LYS A 479 -8.79 16.39 15.28
C LYS A 479 -9.19 17.69 14.59
N GLN A 480 -8.48 18.13 13.53
CA GLN A 480 -8.66 19.49 13.05
C GLN A 480 -8.67 19.61 11.53
N HIS A 481 -9.71 20.24 11.03
CA HIS A 481 -9.74 20.77 9.68
C HIS A 481 -8.61 21.82 9.49
N GLY A 482 -7.81 21.67 8.43
CA GLY A 482 -6.76 22.65 8.07
C GLY A 482 -5.37 22.40 8.69
N VAL A 483 -5.20 21.42 9.55
CA VAL A 483 -3.87 20.97 9.98
C VAL A 483 -3.39 19.86 9.04
N SER A 484 -2.22 20.05 8.42
CA SER A 484 -1.68 19.03 7.52
C SER A 484 -1.42 17.72 8.26
N GLY A 485 -1.68 16.58 7.60
CA GLY A 485 -1.39 15.26 8.15
C GLY A 485 0.06 15.12 8.63
N ASN A 486 1.03 15.71 7.91
CA ASN A 486 2.44 15.74 8.31
C ASN A 486 2.64 16.40 9.69
N ARG A 487 1.96 17.51 9.99
CA ARG A 487 2.09 18.17 11.28
C ARG A 487 1.50 17.32 12.40
N GLN A 488 0.37 16.67 12.15
CA GLN A 488 -0.22 15.74 13.13
C GLN A 488 0.65 14.51 13.33
N TYR A 489 1.18 13.93 12.25
CA TYR A 489 2.12 12.83 12.28
C TYR A 489 3.34 13.14 13.17
N LEU A 490 3.94 14.32 13.05
CA LEU A 490 5.08 14.71 13.88
C LEU A 490 4.74 14.74 15.38
N ASN A 491 3.52 15.06 15.76
CA ASN A 491 3.10 15.02 17.17
C ASN A 491 3.00 13.58 17.72
N PHE A 492 2.88 12.59 16.86
CA PHE A 492 2.66 11.19 17.22
C PHE A 492 3.78 10.23 16.78
N LYS A 493 4.85 10.75 16.16
CA LYS A 493 5.99 9.95 15.69
C LYS A 493 6.88 9.41 16.79
#